data_ee5f9b0b2ca292de9589970fe2bda381
#
_entry.id   ee5f9b0b2ca292de9589970fe2bda381
#
_cell.length_a   1.000
_cell.length_b   1.000
_cell.length_c   1.000
_cell.angle_alpha   90.00
_cell.angle_beta   90.00
_cell.angle_gamma   90.00
#
_symmetry.space_group_name_H-M   'P 1'
#
loop_
_entity.id
_entity.type
_entity.pdbx_description
1 polymer ?
#
loop_
_entity_poly.entity_id
_entity_poly.type
_entity_poly.pdbx_seq_one_letter_code
_entity_poly.pdbx_strand_id
1 'polypeptide(L)'
;MGSTFNCHRPLFMINIRDFMAQDHLHCDGFFQQTERLAAAQNWAGAAAAFAQFKTLVLQHFDAEETLLFPAFEEKSGMRMGPTQVMRDEHTQMRQLMDAAGAALDEKDGGDYAGCAETLLIMVQQHNLKEENVLYPMCDQHLFDQAIVLLPQLQELLPGKAT
;
A
#
# COMPACT_ATOMS: atom_id res chain seq x y z
N MET A 1 -47.65 15.35 7.06
CA MET A 1 -46.62 16.19 6.46
C MET A 1 -45.32 15.93 7.22
N GLY A 2 -44.50 15.01 6.79
CA GLY A 2 -43.24 14.61 7.42
C GLY A 2 -42.13 14.75 6.38
N SER A 3 -41.40 15.85 6.45
CA SER A 3 -40.19 16.04 5.62
C SER A 3 -39.09 15.18 6.15
N THR A 4 -38.78 14.14 5.41
CA THR A 4 -37.52 13.36 5.59
C THR A 4 -36.37 14.23 5.09
N PHE A 5 -35.66 14.86 6.02
CA PHE A 5 -34.35 15.45 5.73
C PHE A 5 -33.40 14.30 5.39
N ASN A 6 -33.19 14.10 4.10
CA ASN A 6 -32.13 13.24 3.60
C ASN A 6 -30.81 13.97 3.88
N CYS A 7 -30.16 13.56 4.96
CA CYS A 7 -28.82 14.06 5.32
C CYS A 7 -27.83 13.54 4.28
N HIS A 8 -27.67 14.26 3.18
CA HIS A 8 -26.56 14.07 2.28
C HIS A 8 -25.30 14.38 3.08
N ARG A 9 -24.65 13.35 3.58
CA ARG A 9 -23.26 13.44 4.03
C ARG A 9 -22.50 14.04 2.86
N PRO A 10 -21.80 15.17 3.01
CA PRO A 10 -20.97 15.69 1.93
C PRO A 10 -19.98 14.56 1.59
N LEU A 11 -19.92 14.18 0.32
CA LEU A 11 -18.82 13.42 -0.22
C LEU A 11 -17.57 14.28 0.10
N PHE A 12 -16.89 13.96 1.19
CA PHE A 12 -15.52 14.38 1.36
C PHE A 12 -14.80 13.85 0.12
N MET A 13 -14.35 14.75 -0.73
CA MET A 13 -13.52 14.37 -1.87
C MET A 13 -12.29 13.71 -1.28
N ILE A 14 -12.30 12.38 -1.30
CA ILE A 14 -11.12 11.58 -0.93
C ILE A 14 -10.04 12.00 -1.92
N ASN A 15 -8.93 12.53 -1.45
CA ASN A 15 -7.78 12.85 -2.26
C ASN A 15 -6.91 11.60 -2.46
N ILE A 16 -5.95 11.67 -3.38
CA ILE A 16 -5.05 10.53 -3.69
C ILE A 16 -4.30 10.11 -2.43
N ARG A 17 -3.76 11.08 -1.68
CA ARG A 17 -3.03 10.81 -0.44
C ARG A 17 -3.86 9.99 0.55
N ASP A 18 -5.06 10.43 0.87
CA ASP A 18 -5.90 9.76 1.88
C ASP A 18 -6.34 8.39 1.39
N PHE A 19 -6.61 8.25 0.09
CA PHE A 19 -6.96 6.98 -0.51
C PHE A 19 -5.82 5.97 -0.41
N MET A 20 -4.61 6.34 -0.82
CA MET A 20 -3.43 5.46 -0.82
C MET A 20 -2.97 5.15 0.62
N ALA A 21 -2.99 6.13 1.53
CA ALA A 21 -2.66 5.91 2.94
C ALA A 21 -3.59 4.91 3.64
N GLN A 22 -4.88 4.89 3.28
CA GLN A 22 -5.79 3.87 3.79
C GLN A 22 -5.44 2.47 3.30
N ASP A 23 -4.89 2.35 2.10
CA ASP A 23 -4.44 1.07 1.58
C ASP A 23 -3.22 0.54 2.33
N HIS A 24 -2.28 1.41 2.70
CA HIS A 24 -1.18 1.07 3.60
C HIS A 24 -1.70 0.44 4.90
N LEU A 25 -2.67 1.08 5.57
CA LEU A 25 -3.26 0.56 6.80
C LEU A 25 -3.94 -0.81 6.60
N HIS A 26 -4.55 -1.02 5.44
CA HIS A 26 -5.15 -2.31 5.10
C HIS A 26 -4.08 -3.42 4.98
N CYS A 27 -2.99 -3.14 4.28
CA CYS A 27 -1.85 -4.06 4.18
C CYS A 27 -1.23 -4.36 5.54
N ASP A 28 -1.02 -3.34 6.38
CA ASP A 28 -0.45 -3.47 7.73
C ASP A 28 -1.24 -4.45 8.61
N GLY A 29 -2.55 -4.50 8.46
CA GLY A 29 -3.41 -5.42 9.21
C GLY A 29 -3.04 -6.89 8.99
N PHE A 30 -2.72 -7.28 7.75
CA PHE A 30 -2.29 -8.64 7.43
C PHE A 30 -0.87 -8.93 7.88
N PHE A 31 0.02 -7.95 7.85
CA PHE A 31 1.36 -8.09 8.41
C PHE A 31 1.30 -8.35 9.93
N GLN A 32 0.52 -7.55 10.66
CA GLN A 32 0.31 -7.75 12.12
C GLN A 32 -0.31 -9.11 12.44
N GLN A 33 -1.22 -9.59 11.60
CA GLN A 33 -1.79 -10.93 11.76
C GLN A 33 -0.73 -12.01 11.57
N THR A 34 0.14 -11.87 10.57
CA THR A 34 1.26 -12.77 10.33
C THR A 34 2.18 -12.85 11.54
N GLU A 35 2.57 -11.70 12.09
CA GLU A 35 3.42 -11.62 13.28
C GLU A 35 2.84 -12.38 14.49
N ARG A 36 1.54 -12.17 14.75
CA ARG A 36 0.86 -12.88 15.86
C ARG A 36 0.84 -14.40 15.66
N LEU A 37 0.57 -14.84 14.43
CA LEU A 37 0.50 -16.27 14.11
C LEU A 37 1.88 -16.93 14.13
N ALA A 38 2.92 -16.24 13.64
CA ALA A 38 4.31 -16.72 13.70
C ALA A 38 4.81 -16.83 15.15
N ALA A 39 4.53 -15.84 15.99
CA ALA A 39 4.85 -15.87 17.41
C ALA A 39 4.17 -17.02 18.15
N ALA A 40 2.96 -17.39 17.73
CA ALA A 40 2.22 -18.55 18.24
C ALA A 40 2.66 -19.89 17.59
N GLN A 41 3.67 -19.88 16.73
CA GLN A 41 4.15 -21.03 15.93
C GLN A 41 3.05 -21.67 15.05
N ASN A 42 2.01 -20.91 14.73
CA ASN A 42 1.01 -21.33 13.75
C ASN A 42 1.51 -21.02 12.34
N TRP A 43 2.46 -21.81 11.88
CA TRP A 43 3.18 -21.58 10.61
C TRP A 43 2.25 -21.56 9.39
N ALA A 44 1.26 -22.47 9.34
CA ALA A 44 0.31 -22.52 8.24
C ALA A 44 -0.57 -21.25 8.20
N GLY A 45 -1.04 -20.79 9.35
CA GLY A 45 -1.80 -19.55 9.47
C GLY A 45 -0.95 -18.33 9.14
N ALA A 46 0.30 -18.28 9.63
CA ALA A 46 1.24 -17.21 9.34
C ALA A 46 1.56 -17.12 7.84
N ALA A 47 1.86 -18.24 7.19
CA ALA A 47 2.11 -18.28 5.74
C ALA A 47 0.89 -17.80 4.93
N ALA A 48 -0.32 -18.20 5.32
CA ALA A 48 -1.55 -17.75 4.65
C ALA A 48 -1.79 -16.24 4.83
N ALA A 49 -1.61 -15.70 6.05
CA ALA A 49 -1.74 -14.27 6.32
C ALA A 49 -0.67 -13.46 5.58
N PHE A 50 0.58 -13.94 5.54
CA PHE A 50 1.66 -13.31 4.81
C PHE A 50 1.43 -13.31 3.29
N ALA A 51 0.89 -14.38 2.74
CA ALA A 51 0.52 -14.44 1.33
C ALA A 51 -0.54 -13.39 0.96
N GLN A 52 -1.51 -13.12 1.84
CA GLN A 52 -2.47 -12.03 1.67
C GLN A 52 -1.79 -10.66 1.74
N PHE A 53 -0.96 -10.44 2.76
CA PHE A 53 -0.14 -9.21 2.87
C PHE A 53 0.63 -8.95 1.57
N LYS A 54 1.41 -9.95 1.12
CA LYS A 54 2.23 -9.84 -0.09
C LYS A 54 1.37 -9.53 -1.33
N THR A 55 0.24 -10.20 -1.50
CA THR A 55 -0.68 -9.96 -2.61
C THR A 55 -1.16 -8.51 -2.63
N LEU A 56 -1.60 -7.99 -1.49
CA LEU A 56 -2.11 -6.62 -1.38
C LEU A 56 -1.02 -5.58 -1.63
N VAL A 57 0.17 -5.77 -1.06
CA VAL A 57 1.32 -4.88 -1.30
C VAL A 57 1.73 -4.87 -2.76
N LEU A 58 1.76 -6.02 -3.43
CA LEU A 58 2.09 -6.08 -4.86
C LEU A 58 1.02 -5.40 -5.72
N GLN A 59 -0.26 -5.52 -5.38
CA GLN A 59 -1.34 -4.77 -6.06
C GLN A 59 -1.19 -3.27 -5.85
N HIS A 60 -0.81 -2.84 -4.65
CA HIS A 60 -0.52 -1.45 -4.33
C HIS A 60 0.62 -0.90 -5.21
N PHE A 61 1.75 -1.60 -5.24
CA PHE A 61 2.89 -1.23 -6.10
C PHE A 61 2.52 -1.18 -7.58
N ASP A 62 1.73 -2.14 -8.05
CA ASP A 62 1.26 -2.16 -9.43
C ASP A 62 0.38 -0.94 -9.75
N ALA A 63 -0.52 -0.55 -8.86
CA ALA A 63 -1.36 0.63 -9.04
C ALA A 63 -0.52 1.92 -9.12
N GLU A 64 0.53 2.02 -8.33
CA GLU A 64 1.46 3.14 -8.37
C GLU A 64 2.32 3.13 -9.64
N GLU A 65 3.00 2.03 -9.90
CA GLU A 65 3.95 1.92 -11.00
C GLU A 65 3.30 2.01 -12.39
N THR A 66 2.04 1.56 -12.52
CA THR A 66 1.33 1.52 -13.81
C THR A 66 0.36 2.68 -14.03
N LEU A 67 -0.12 3.32 -12.96
CA LEU A 67 -1.12 4.38 -13.09
C LEU A 67 -0.67 5.70 -12.43
N LEU A 68 -0.41 5.70 -11.12
CA LEU A 68 -0.18 6.94 -10.37
C LEU A 68 1.15 7.62 -10.74
N PHE A 69 2.26 6.87 -10.72
CA PHE A 69 3.58 7.42 -11.00
C PHE A 69 3.71 7.92 -12.45
N PRO A 70 3.26 7.18 -13.48
CA PRO A 70 3.27 7.70 -14.85
C PRO A 70 2.45 8.98 -15.02
N ALA A 71 1.28 9.07 -14.42
CA ALA A 71 0.46 10.29 -14.46
C ALA A 71 1.18 11.48 -13.81
N PHE A 72 1.79 11.26 -12.64
CA PHE A 72 2.58 12.28 -11.95
C PHE A 72 3.79 12.73 -12.78
N GLU A 73 4.54 11.78 -13.33
CA GLU A 73 5.73 12.05 -14.14
C GLU A 73 5.39 12.85 -15.42
N GLU A 74 4.29 12.51 -16.06
CA GLU A 74 3.81 13.23 -17.25
C GLU A 74 3.44 14.68 -16.90
N LYS A 75 2.70 14.88 -15.81
CA LYS A 75 2.19 16.20 -15.43
C LYS A 75 3.25 17.09 -14.81
N SER A 76 4.14 16.54 -14.00
CA SER A 76 5.19 17.29 -13.29
C SER A 76 6.49 17.45 -14.12
N GLY A 77 6.73 16.58 -15.08
CA GLY A 77 8.01 16.47 -15.81
C GLY A 77 9.13 15.79 -15.02
N MET A 78 8.85 15.31 -13.80
CA MET A 78 9.85 14.73 -12.88
C MET A 78 9.98 13.21 -13.06
N ARG A 79 10.64 12.77 -14.12
CA ARG A 79 10.80 11.33 -14.43
C ARG A 79 11.92 10.63 -13.65
N MET A 80 12.92 11.37 -13.18
CA MET A 80 14.07 10.86 -12.42
C MET A 80 14.04 11.38 -10.96
N GLY A 81 12.85 11.65 -10.46
CA GLY A 81 12.62 12.22 -9.14
C GLY A 81 12.13 11.19 -8.11
N PRO A 82 11.15 11.56 -7.27
CA PRO A 82 10.69 10.74 -6.15
C PRO A 82 10.11 9.40 -6.59
N THR A 83 9.46 9.31 -7.75
CA THR A 83 8.88 8.05 -8.24
C THR A 83 9.94 7.00 -8.56
N GLN A 84 11.13 7.39 -9.02
CA GLN A 84 12.22 6.43 -9.25
C GLN A 84 12.70 5.83 -7.92
N VAL A 85 12.85 6.65 -6.89
CA VAL A 85 13.23 6.18 -5.55
C VAL A 85 12.21 5.15 -5.02
N MET A 86 10.91 5.42 -5.21
CA MET A 86 9.86 4.48 -4.80
C MET A 86 9.96 3.14 -5.54
N ARG A 87 10.16 3.15 -6.86
CA ARG A 87 10.35 1.92 -7.64
C ARG A 87 11.56 1.11 -7.20
N ASP A 88 12.65 1.78 -6.84
CA ASP A 88 13.87 1.11 -6.34
C ASP A 88 13.59 0.46 -4.96
N GLU A 89 12.85 1.14 -4.09
CA GLU A 89 12.43 0.61 -2.80
C GLU A 89 11.42 -0.55 -2.96
N HIS A 90 10.46 -0.46 -3.89
CA HIS A 90 9.57 -1.57 -4.23
C HIS A 90 10.33 -2.82 -4.64
N THR A 91 11.40 -2.66 -5.43
CA THR A 91 12.25 -3.78 -5.83
C THR A 91 12.90 -4.47 -4.62
N GLN A 92 13.42 -3.69 -3.69
CA GLN A 92 14.01 -4.23 -2.44
C GLN A 92 12.95 -4.90 -1.55
N MET A 93 11.77 -4.27 -1.40
CA MET A 93 10.68 -4.85 -0.60
C MET A 93 10.15 -6.16 -1.21
N ARG A 94 10.07 -6.28 -2.54
CA ARG A 94 9.74 -7.55 -3.20
C ARG A 94 10.71 -8.67 -2.82
N GLN A 95 12.01 -8.38 -2.80
CA GLN A 95 13.03 -9.38 -2.40
C GLN A 95 12.90 -9.78 -0.93
N LEU A 96 12.64 -8.81 -0.04
CA LEU A 96 12.44 -9.09 1.39
C LEU A 96 11.17 -9.90 1.64
N MET A 97 10.08 -9.61 0.91
CA MET A 97 8.85 -10.40 0.99
C MET A 97 9.05 -11.83 0.49
N ASP A 98 9.85 -12.04 -0.55
CA ASP A 98 10.19 -13.38 -1.04
C ASP A 98 10.97 -14.16 0.02
N ALA A 99 11.98 -13.54 0.63
CA ALA A 99 12.77 -14.16 1.68
C ALA A 99 11.94 -14.48 2.94
N ALA A 100 11.11 -13.55 3.40
CA ALA A 100 10.25 -13.77 4.56
C ALA A 100 9.22 -14.90 4.31
N GLY A 101 8.64 -14.95 3.11
CA GLY A 101 7.72 -16.02 2.72
C GLY A 101 8.39 -17.38 2.71
N ALA A 102 9.60 -17.50 2.15
CA ALA A 102 10.38 -18.73 2.16
C ALA A 102 10.69 -19.21 3.59
N ALA A 103 11.09 -18.30 4.48
CA ALA A 103 11.37 -18.66 5.89
C ALA A 103 10.12 -19.17 6.62
N LEU A 104 8.93 -18.62 6.33
CA LEU A 104 7.66 -19.12 6.86
C LEU A 104 7.33 -20.54 6.36
N ASP A 105 7.57 -20.81 5.08
CA ASP A 105 7.34 -22.13 4.47
C ASP A 105 8.28 -23.19 5.07
N GLU A 106 9.51 -22.80 5.38
CA GLU A 106 10.50 -23.64 6.06
C GLU A 106 10.29 -23.73 7.58
N LYS A 107 9.37 -22.96 8.13
CA LYS A 107 9.09 -22.82 9.57
C LYS A 107 10.29 -22.34 10.36
N ASP A 108 11.14 -21.55 9.72
CA ASP A 108 12.31 -20.92 10.34
C ASP A 108 11.92 -19.57 10.95
N GLY A 109 11.62 -19.61 12.25
CA GLY A 109 11.21 -18.41 13.00
C GLY A 109 12.32 -17.37 13.16
N GLY A 110 13.58 -17.79 13.15
CA GLY A 110 14.74 -16.90 13.26
C GLY A 110 14.95 -16.10 11.96
N ASP A 111 15.00 -16.79 10.85
CA ASP A 111 15.15 -16.17 9.54
C ASP A 111 13.94 -15.32 9.18
N TYR A 112 12.72 -15.80 9.49
CA TYR A 112 11.52 -15.00 9.31
C TYR A 112 11.59 -13.70 10.12
N ALA A 113 11.92 -13.75 11.40
CA ALA A 113 11.97 -12.56 12.26
C ALA A 113 12.97 -11.52 11.73
N GLY A 114 14.14 -11.94 11.27
CA GLY A 114 15.13 -11.03 10.67
C GLY A 114 14.66 -10.37 9.39
N CYS A 115 14.05 -11.14 8.49
CA CYS A 115 13.47 -10.61 7.25
C CYS A 115 12.28 -9.67 7.53
N ALA A 116 11.40 -10.07 8.45
CA ALA A 116 10.20 -9.31 8.80
C ALA A 116 10.53 -7.97 9.47
N GLU A 117 11.52 -7.93 10.38
CA GLU A 117 11.97 -6.68 10.99
C GLU A 117 12.53 -5.71 9.94
N THR A 118 13.37 -6.21 9.05
CA THR A 118 13.94 -5.39 7.97
C THR A 118 12.85 -4.87 7.03
N LEU A 119 11.92 -5.74 6.65
CA LEU A 119 10.79 -5.39 5.80
C LEU A 119 9.90 -4.32 6.47
N LEU A 120 9.57 -4.49 7.76
CA LEU A 120 8.74 -3.56 8.50
C LEU A 120 9.35 -2.16 8.54
N ILE A 121 10.64 -2.06 8.86
CA ILE A 121 11.36 -0.77 8.87
C ILE A 121 11.32 -0.12 7.49
N MET A 122 11.57 -0.91 6.45
CA MET A 122 11.58 -0.39 5.08
C MET A 122 10.19 0.09 4.64
N VAL A 123 9.14 -0.70 4.87
CA VAL A 123 7.75 -0.33 4.57
C VAL A 123 7.36 0.95 5.30
N GLN A 124 7.65 1.06 6.59
CA GLN A 124 7.31 2.26 7.36
C GLN A 124 8.00 3.52 6.83
N GLN A 125 9.29 3.44 6.51
CA GLN A 125 10.03 4.59 5.96
C GLN A 125 9.56 4.94 4.54
N HIS A 126 9.23 3.95 3.74
CA HIS A 126 8.67 4.10 2.40
C HIS A 126 7.31 4.81 2.46
N ASN A 127 6.35 4.27 3.22
CA ASN A 127 5.01 4.84 3.39
C ASN A 127 5.08 6.29 3.90
N LEU A 128 5.98 6.60 4.86
CA LEU A 128 6.18 7.97 5.35
C LEU A 128 6.62 8.94 4.24
N LYS A 129 7.50 8.51 3.33
CA LYS A 129 7.92 9.36 2.19
C LYS A 129 6.78 9.59 1.22
N GLU A 130 5.98 8.58 0.96
CA GLU A 130 4.81 8.72 0.09
C GLU A 130 3.76 9.62 0.71
N GLU A 131 3.32 9.33 1.91
CA GLU A 131 2.25 10.05 2.58
C GLU A 131 2.58 11.51 2.90
N ASN A 132 3.84 11.82 3.17
CA ASN A 132 4.25 13.18 3.54
C ASN A 132 4.88 13.98 2.39
N VAL A 133 5.30 13.33 1.30
CA VAL A 133 5.97 14.01 0.18
C VAL A 133 5.30 13.67 -1.15
N LEU A 134 5.34 12.42 -1.60
CA LEU A 134 4.95 12.08 -2.98
C LEU A 134 3.44 12.21 -3.20
N TYR A 135 2.60 11.65 -2.33
CA TYR A 135 1.14 11.76 -2.50
C TYR A 135 0.61 13.19 -2.40
N PRO A 136 1.09 14.06 -1.48
CA PRO A 136 0.78 15.48 -1.53
C PRO A 136 1.19 16.16 -2.83
N MET A 137 2.34 15.79 -3.41
CA MET A 137 2.76 16.27 -4.74
C MET A 137 1.82 15.75 -5.84
N CYS A 138 1.38 14.49 -5.76
CA CYS A 138 0.38 13.93 -6.67
C CYS A 138 -0.93 14.72 -6.59
N ASP A 139 -1.45 14.99 -5.39
CA ASP A 139 -2.67 15.77 -5.20
C ASP A 139 -2.55 17.18 -5.81
N GLN A 140 -1.38 17.80 -5.69
CA GLN A 140 -1.13 19.12 -6.25
C GLN A 140 -1.05 19.10 -7.77
N HIS A 141 -0.27 18.18 -8.34
CA HIS A 141 -0.02 18.14 -9.80
C HIS A 141 -1.18 17.51 -10.57
N LEU A 142 -1.91 16.57 -9.97
CA LEU A 142 -2.99 15.80 -10.60
C LEU A 142 -4.39 16.27 -10.20
N PHE A 143 -4.50 17.48 -9.62
CA PHE A 143 -5.78 18.01 -9.13
C PHE A 143 -6.88 17.96 -10.19
N ASP A 144 -6.59 18.32 -11.42
CA ASP A 144 -7.50 18.30 -12.56
C ASP A 144 -7.82 16.88 -13.09
N GLN A 145 -7.03 15.88 -12.73
CA GLN A 145 -7.18 14.49 -13.15
C GLN A 145 -7.72 13.57 -12.04
N ALA A 146 -7.79 14.04 -10.81
CA ALA A 146 -8.19 13.23 -9.64
C ALA A 146 -9.56 12.55 -9.82
N ILE A 147 -10.52 13.23 -10.46
CA ILE A 147 -11.85 12.69 -10.73
C ILE A 147 -11.85 11.45 -11.64
N VAL A 148 -10.80 11.30 -12.46
CA VAL A 148 -10.62 10.13 -13.35
C VAL A 148 -9.69 9.09 -12.72
N LEU A 149 -8.64 9.53 -12.04
CA LEU A 149 -7.63 8.64 -11.47
C LEU A 149 -8.15 7.88 -10.23
N LEU A 150 -8.88 8.53 -9.34
CA LEU A 150 -9.38 7.89 -8.13
C LEU A 150 -10.28 6.68 -8.40
N PRO A 151 -11.26 6.72 -9.31
CA PRO A 151 -12.01 5.52 -9.68
C PRO A 151 -11.14 4.40 -10.23
N GLN A 152 -10.13 4.71 -11.05
CA GLN A 152 -9.21 3.72 -11.59
C GLN A 152 -8.34 3.08 -10.51
N LEU A 153 -7.83 3.87 -9.55
CA LEU A 153 -7.13 3.36 -8.38
C LEU A 153 -8.03 2.46 -7.52
N GLN A 154 -9.32 2.83 -7.37
CA GLN A 154 -10.30 2.02 -6.65
C GLN A 154 -10.56 0.66 -7.31
N GLU A 155 -10.53 0.59 -8.63
CA GLU A 155 -10.66 -0.68 -9.37
C GLU A 155 -9.44 -1.59 -9.17
N LEU A 156 -8.24 -1.00 -9.11
CA LEU A 156 -7.00 -1.75 -8.90
C LEU A 156 -6.83 -2.20 -7.43
N LEU A 157 -7.40 -1.46 -6.47
CA LEU A 157 -7.26 -1.67 -5.04
C LEU A 157 -8.64 -1.92 -4.39
N PRO A 158 -9.31 -3.05 -4.68
CA PRO A 158 -10.71 -3.28 -4.29
C PRO A 158 -10.95 -3.57 -2.81
N GLY A 159 -9.90 -3.67 -1.99
CA GLY A 159 -9.99 -4.03 -0.57
C GLY A 159 -10.68 -3.00 0.35
N LYS A 160 -11.22 -1.91 -0.20
CA LYS A 160 -11.86 -0.80 0.54
C LYS A 160 -13.36 -0.73 0.28
N ALA A 161 -14.07 -1.83 0.51
CA ALA A 161 -15.51 -1.74 0.64
C ALA A 161 -15.82 -0.97 1.93
N THR A 162 -16.35 0.23 1.76
CA THR A 162 -16.92 1.19 2.72
C THR A 162 -17.32 0.64 4.08
#